data_8ddadc5ad755ab00f849535c9f3f56e1
#
_entry.id   8ddadc5ad755ab00f849535c9f3f56e1
#
_cell.length_a   1.000
_cell.length_b   1.000
_cell.length_c   1.000
_cell.angle_alpha   90.00
_cell.angle_beta   90.00
_cell.angle_gamma   90.00
#
_symmetry.space_group_name_H-M   'P 1'
#
loop_
_entity.id
_entity.type
_entity.pdbx_description
1 polymer ?
#
loop_
_entity_poly.entity_id
_entity_poly.type
_entity_poly.pdbx_seq_one_letter_code
_entity_poly.pdbx_strand_id
1 'polypeptide(L)'
;MANKSVHQLAFASNRLAGDLLYIVRSGSDYRLDESKMAPAIQTATVTLSSAQVLALNATPILVVSAADAGTVIVPMRGLVEFSGGSNDYAANTDITVGSTTTIGDSNYVLEASISDRTKPNTLTLTIGTTAGMVAGDSLSVRVKTGNPTTGNSTVKVTVWYYIFSV
;
A
#
# COMPACT_ATOMS: atom_id res chain seq x y z
N MET A 1 -22.04 -23.99 33.39
CA MET A 1 -20.74 -23.64 32.79
C MET A 1 -20.15 -22.48 33.54
N ALA A 2 -18.91 -22.56 33.99
CA ALA A 2 -18.26 -21.47 34.72
C ALA A 2 -18.04 -20.29 33.76
N ASN A 3 -18.53 -19.11 34.12
CA ASN A 3 -18.34 -17.87 33.35
C ASN A 3 -16.87 -17.47 33.47
N LYS A 4 -16.09 -17.61 32.43
CA LYS A 4 -14.70 -17.13 32.40
C LYS A 4 -14.70 -15.63 32.18
N SER A 5 -14.00 -14.89 33.00
CA SER A 5 -13.80 -13.46 32.76
C SER A 5 -12.91 -13.24 31.53
N VAL A 6 -13.04 -12.07 30.86
CA VAL A 6 -12.34 -11.75 29.61
C VAL A 6 -10.82 -11.92 29.70
N HIS A 7 -10.22 -11.68 30.88
CA HIS A 7 -8.79 -11.87 31.11
C HIS A 7 -8.36 -13.35 31.28
N GLN A 8 -9.31 -14.27 31.34
CA GLN A 8 -9.06 -15.72 31.36
C GLN A 8 -9.17 -16.37 29.98
N LEU A 9 -9.55 -15.60 28.95
CA LEU A 9 -9.52 -16.07 27.57
C LEU A 9 -8.09 -15.98 27.07
N ALA A 10 -7.52 -17.09 26.65
CA ALA A 10 -6.22 -17.09 26.00
C ALA A 10 -6.33 -16.25 24.70
N PHE A 11 -5.41 -15.31 24.52
CA PHE A 11 -5.31 -14.62 23.23
C PHE A 11 -4.92 -15.65 22.17
N ALA A 12 -5.81 -15.92 21.23
CA ALA A 12 -5.46 -16.68 20.05
C ALA A 12 -4.44 -15.87 19.23
N SER A 13 -3.25 -16.41 19.03
CA SER A 13 -2.19 -15.76 18.25
C SER A 13 -2.51 -15.67 16.76
N ASN A 14 -3.47 -16.49 16.30
CA ASN A 14 -3.94 -16.50 14.92
C ASN A 14 -5.47 -16.38 14.91
N ARG A 15 -5.97 -15.25 14.45
CA ARG A 15 -7.39 -15.05 14.17
C ARG A 15 -7.68 -15.60 12.78
N LEU A 16 -8.65 -16.48 12.68
CA LEU A 16 -9.19 -16.95 11.41
C LEU A 16 -10.36 -16.08 11.01
N ALA A 17 -10.59 -15.93 9.70
CA ALA A 17 -11.79 -15.27 9.20
C ALA A 17 -13.04 -15.97 9.75
N GLY A 18 -13.89 -15.21 10.43
CA GLY A 18 -15.06 -15.74 11.11
C GLY A 18 -14.94 -15.88 12.63
N ASP A 19 -13.76 -15.56 13.22
CA ASP A 19 -13.62 -15.50 14.67
C ASP A 19 -14.47 -14.35 15.24
N LEU A 20 -15.34 -14.67 16.17
CA LEU A 20 -16.21 -13.71 16.84
C LEU A 20 -15.55 -13.17 18.10
N LEU A 21 -15.41 -11.87 18.18
CA LEU A 21 -15.01 -11.21 19.42
C LEU A 21 -16.22 -11.04 20.34
N TYR A 22 -16.18 -11.68 21.51
CA TYR A 22 -17.20 -11.53 22.52
C TYR A 22 -16.81 -10.44 23.51
N ILE A 23 -17.67 -9.46 23.72
CA ILE A 23 -17.54 -8.49 24.80
C ILE A 23 -18.66 -8.73 25.79
N VAL A 24 -18.30 -9.00 27.04
CA VAL A 24 -19.27 -9.08 28.17
C VAL A 24 -19.34 -7.70 28.80
N ARG A 25 -20.49 -7.08 28.75
CA ARG A 25 -20.78 -5.83 29.44
C ARG A 25 -22.03 -5.98 30.28
N SER A 26 -21.90 -5.76 31.60
CA SER A 26 -23.04 -5.85 32.54
C SER A 26 -23.79 -7.20 32.49
N GLY A 27 -23.05 -8.30 32.28
CA GLY A 27 -23.63 -9.65 32.26
C GLY A 27 -24.32 -10.04 30.95
N SER A 28 -24.28 -9.22 29.94
CA SER A 28 -24.77 -9.54 28.59
C SER A 28 -23.65 -9.73 27.61
N ASP A 29 -23.76 -10.77 26.78
CA ASP A 29 -22.79 -11.08 25.73
C ASP A 29 -23.12 -10.26 24.47
N TYR A 30 -22.15 -9.49 24.01
CA TYR A 30 -22.23 -8.76 22.75
C TYR A 30 -21.31 -9.42 21.74
N ARG A 31 -21.83 -9.72 20.57
CA ARG A 31 -21.03 -10.12 19.41
C ARG A 31 -20.55 -8.85 18.71
N LEU A 32 -19.24 -8.70 18.56
CA LEU A 32 -18.69 -7.75 17.61
C LEU A 32 -18.62 -8.44 16.25
N ASP A 33 -19.39 -7.94 15.31
CA ASP A 33 -19.31 -8.32 13.92
C ASP A 33 -18.01 -7.74 13.33
N GLU A 34 -17.15 -8.57 12.77
CA GLU A 34 -15.92 -8.12 12.11
C GLU A 34 -16.17 -7.07 11.02
N SER A 35 -17.33 -7.10 10.37
CA SER A 35 -17.73 -6.10 9.38
C SER A 35 -17.88 -4.70 9.98
N LYS A 36 -17.99 -4.57 11.30
CA LYS A 36 -18.07 -3.30 12.04
C LYS A 36 -16.74 -2.84 12.61
N MET A 37 -15.69 -3.64 12.46
CA MET A 37 -14.35 -3.26 12.85
C MET A 37 -13.68 -2.44 11.74
N ALA A 38 -12.82 -1.50 12.13
CA ALA A 38 -12.01 -0.79 11.15
C ALA A 38 -11.17 -1.79 10.32
N PRO A 39 -11.07 -1.61 9.00
CA PRO A 39 -10.31 -2.50 8.15
C PRO A 39 -8.85 -2.58 8.64
N ALA A 40 -8.28 -3.79 8.64
CA ALA A 40 -6.90 -4.01 9.03
C ALA A 40 -5.94 -3.33 8.03
N ILE A 41 -4.93 -2.63 8.55
CA ILE A 41 -3.85 -2.09 7.71
C ILE A 41 -3.03 -3.27 7.18
N GLN A 42 -2.89 -3.31 5.87
CA GLN A 42 -2.08 -4.28 5.14
C GLN A 42 -0.80 -3.62 4.62
N THR A 43 0.18 -4.43 4.26
CA THR A 43 1.45 -3.97 3.69
C THR A 43 1.78 -4.78 2.46
N ALA A 44 2.15 -4.09 1.38
CA ALA A 44 2.69 -4.71 0.18
C ALA A 44 4.04 -4.07 -0.16
N THR A 45 4.94 -4.89 -0.71
CA THR A 45 6.29 -4.44 -1.07
C THR A 45 6.67 -5.01 -2.44
N VAL A 46 7.26 -4.16 -3.28
CA VAL A 46 7.86 -4.56 -4.55
C VAL A 46 9.29 -4.04 -4.64
N THR A 47 10.18 -4.85 -5.18
CA THR A 47 11.57 -4.47 -5.44
C THR A 47 11.77 -4.36 -6.94
N LEU A 48 12.21 -3.19 -7.38
CA LEU A 48 12.41 -2.82 -8.78
C LEU A 48 13.91 -2.81 -9.09
N SER A 49 14.32 -3.56 -10.09
CA SER A 49 15.67 -3.42 -10.65
C SER A 49 15.82 -2.05 -11.34
N SER A 50 17.05 -1.59 -11.54
CA SER A 50 17.29 -0.33 -12.27
C SER A 50 16.67 -0.35 -13.68
N ALA A 51 16.73 -1.47 -14.39
CA ALA A 51 16.11 -1.62 -15.71
C ALA A 51 14.58 -1.44 -15.65
N GLN A 52 13.93 -1.96 -14.61
CA GLN A 52 12.50 -1.77 -14.40
C GLN A 52 12.17 -0.30 -14.09
N VAL A 53 12.97 0.36 -13.26
CA VAL A 53 12.78 1.79 -12.96
C VAL A 53 12.92 2.64 -14.23
N LEU A 54 13.91 2.36 -15.07
CA LEU A 54 14.13 3.05 -16.36
C LEU A 54 13.02 2.80 -17.40
N ALA A 55 12.16 1.82 -17.18
CA ALA A 55 11.01 1.51 -18.03
C ALA A 55 9.65 1.79 -17.35
N LEU A 56 9.63 2.36 -16.17
CA LEU A 56 8.50 2.34 -15.24
C LEU A 56 7.28 3.18 -15.71
N ASN A 57 7.48 4.16 -16.56
CA ASN A 57 6.37 4.90 -17.19
C ASN A 57 5.70 4.05 -18.27
N ALA A 58 6.49 3.39 -19.12
CA ALA A 58 5.97 2.54 -20.19
C ALA A 58 5.43 1.20 -19.67
N THR A 59 5.99 0.70 -18.57
CA THR A 59 5.65 -0.61 -17.98
C THR A 59 5.47 -0.46 -16.47
N PRO A 60 4.31 0.02 -15.99
CA PRO A 60 4.00 0.08 -14.57
C PRO A 60 4.10 -1.29 -13.90
N ILE A 61 4.53 -1.32 -12.65
CA ILE A 61 4.71 -2.56 -11.88
C ILE A 61 3.63 -2.68 -10.81
N LEU A 62 2.94 -3.81 -10.80
CA LEU A 62 1.89 -4.12 -9.83
C LEU A 62 2.47 -4.23 -8.42
N VAL A 63 1.82 -3.58 -7.44
CA VAL A 63 2.16 -3.65 -6.00
C VAL A 63 1.10 -4.42 -5.25
N VAL A 64 -0.17 -4.13 -5.51
CA VAL A 64 -1.30 -4.80 -4.88
C VAL A 64 -2.26 -5.25 -5.98
N SER A 65 -2.56 -6.53 -6.01
CA SER A 65 -3.55 -7.10 -6.93
C SER A 65 -4.92 -6.45 -6.73
N ALA A 66 -5.75 -6.52 -7.77
CA ALA A 66 -7.11 -6.02 -7.71
C ALA A 66 -7.85 -6.58 -6.49
N ALA A 67 -8.57 -5.71 -5.82
CA ALA A 67 -9.46 -6.10 -4.75
C ALA A 67 -10.73 -6.76 -5.31
N ASP A 68 -11.48 -7.44 -4.46
CA ASP A 68 -12.75 -8.04 -4.85
C ASP A 68 -13.75 -6.99 -5.34
N ALA A 69 -14.69 -7.41 -6.17
CA ALA A 69 -15.77 -6.54 -6.63
C ALA A 69 -16.52 -5.91 -5.43
N GLY A 70 -16.79 -4.61 -5.50
CA GLY A 70 -17.40 -3.87 -4.39
C GLY A 70 -16.44 -3.51 -3.25
N THR A 71 -15.13 -3.66 -3.45
CA THR A 71 -14.12 -3.19 -2.51
C THR A 71 -13.14 -2.22 -3.17
N VAL A 72 -12.56 -1.34 -2.39
CA VAL A 72 -11.58 -0.33 -2.82
C VAL A 72 -10.32 -0.45 -2.00
N ILE A 73 -9.16 -0.43 -2.66
CA ILE A 73 -7.87 -0.34 -1.99
C ILE A 73 -7.59 1.13 -1.70
N VAL A 74 -7.36 1.46 -0.42
CA VAL A 74 -7.05 2.83 0.01
C VAL A 74 -5.61 2.87 0.52
N PRO A 75 -4.65 3.38 -0.26
CA PRO A 75 -3.28 3.56 0.19
C PRO A 75 -3.21 4.71 1.20
N MET A 76 -2.52 4.47 2.31
CA MET A 76 -2.38 5.44 3.40
C MET A 76 -1.04 6.17 3.36
N ARG A 77 0.02 5.42 3.11
CA ARG A 77 1.39 5.93 3.02
C ARG A 77 2.26 4.95 2.27
N GLY A 78 3.43 5.39 1.86
CA GLY A 78 4.43 4.53 1.26
C GLY A 78 5.83 4.93 1.66
N LEU A 79 6.76 4.05 1.35
CA LEU A 79 8.18 4.22 1.57
C LEU A 79 8.93 3.79 0.32
N VAL A 80 9.92 4.57 -0.07
CA VAL A 80 10.86 4.22 -1.15
C VAL A 80 12.24 4.10 -0.54
N GLU A 81 12.88 2.94 -0.73
CA GLU A 81 14.22 2.64 -0.25
C GLU A 81 15.14 2.37 -1.45
N PHE A 82 16.36 2.90 -1.40
CA PHE A 82 17.35 2.66 -2.44
C PHE A 82 18.42 1.71 -1.93
N SER A 83 18.91 0.83 -2.80
CA SER A 83 20.04 -0.04 -2.50
C SER A 83 20.95 -0.20 -3.71
N GLY A 84 22.24 -0.25 -3.44
CA GLY A 84 23.27 -0.34 -4.49
C GLY A 84 23.30 0.89 -5.39
N GLY A 85 23.97 0.73 -6.52
CA GLY A 85 24.12 1.76 -7.54
C GLY A 85 25.09 2.87 -7.17
N SER A 86 25.50 3.63 -8.17
CA SER A 86 26.45 4.77 -8.06
C SER A 86 25.93 6.01 -8.78
N ASN A 87 24.89 5.88 -9.61
CA ASN A 87 24.32 6.97 -10.40
C ASN A 87 22.86 7.22 -9.97
N ASP A 88 22.54 8.51 -9.86
CA ASP A 88 21.17 8.96 -9.57
C ASP A 88 20.27 8.77 -10.79
N TYR A 89 18.97 8.61 -10.53
CA TYR A 89 17.97 8.74 -11.56
C TYR A 89 17.83 10.19 -11.98
N ALA A 90 17.78 10.45 -13.29
CA ALA A 90 17.61 11.78 -13.85
C ALA A 90 16.41 11.83 -14.78
N ALA A 91 15.85 13.02 -14.96
CA ALA A 91 14.59 13.31 -15.66
C ALA A 91 13.44 12.39 -15.23
N ASN A 92 12.23 12.88 -15.22
CA ASN A 92 11.03 12.08 -14.93
C ASN A 92 11.17 11.20 -13.66
N THR A 93 11.60 11.81 -12.57
CA THR A 93 11.96 11.09 -11.33
C THR A 93 10.82 10.99 -10.32
N ASP A 94 9.64 11.48 -10.66
CA ASP A 94 8.49 11.43 -9.76
C ASP A 94 7.83 10.05 -9.84
N ILE A 95 8.21 9.19 -8.89
CA ILE A 95 7.60 7.88 -8.72
C ILE A 95 6.24 8.03 -8.03
N THR A 96 5.25 7.35 -8.53
CA THR A 96 3.89 7.41 -8.02
C THR A 96 3.32 6.03 -7.78
N VAL A 97 2.40 5.93 -6.83
CA VAL A 97 1.58 4.74 -6.59
C VAL A 97 0.11 5.11 -6.76
N GLY A 98 -0.59 4.40 -7.59
CA GLY A 98 -2.00 4.67 -7.89
C GLY A 98 -2.70 3.52 -8.57
N SER A 99 -3.95 3.78 -8.96
CA SER A 99 -4.81 2.86 -9.68
C SER A 99 -4.24 2.53 -11.07
N THR A 100 -4.44 1.29 -11.52
CA THR A 100 -4.02 0.84 -12.85
C THR A 100 -5.01 1.20 -13.94
N THR A 101 -6.30 1.39 -13.64
CA THR A 101 -7.34 1.63 -14.65
C THR A 101 -7.52 3.12 -14.97
N THR A 102 -7.20 3.99 -14.06
CA THR A 102 -7.23 5.45 -14.28
C THR A 102 -5.85 5.96 -14.67
N ILE A 103 -5.38 5.56 -15.84
CA ILE A 103 -4.09 5.97 -16.38
C ILE A 103 -4.16 7.41 -16.85
N GLY A 104 -3.72 8.32 -15.99
CA GLY A 104 -3.50 9.73 -16.31
C GLY A 104 -2.54 10.32 -15.30
N ASP A 105 -1.77 11.33 -15.68
CA ASP A 105 -0.77 11.95 -14.82
C ASP A 105 -1.33 12.56 -13.53
N SER A 106 -2.65 12.57 -13.38
CA SER A 106 -3.37 13.13 -12.25
C SER A 106 -3.92 12.07 -11.25
N ASN A 107 -3.77 10.78 -11.54
CA ASN A 107 -4.47 9.71 -10.82
C ASN A 107 -3.55 8.88 -9.90
N TYR A 108 -2.63 9.53 -9.22
CA TYR A 108 -1.79 8.89 -8.20
C TYR A 108 -2.24 9.30 -6.80
N VAL A 109 -2.12 8.36 -5.88
CA VAL A 109 -2.48 8.58 -4.48
C VAL A 109 -1.24 8.93 -3.66
N LEU A 110 -0.10 8.35 -3.98
CA LEU A 110 1.16 8.59 -3.29
C LEU A 110 2.24 8.99 -4.30
N GLU A 111 3.12 9.93 -3.91
CA GLU A 111 4.19 10.45 -4.76
C GLU A 111 5.48 10.68 -3.98
N ALA A 112 6.64 10.43 -4.62
CA ALA A 112 7.96 10.83 -4.17
C ALA A 112 8.90 11.04 -5.36
N SER A 113 9.89 11.93 -5.23
CA SER A 113 10.94 12.07 -6.24
C SER A 113 12.14 11.19 -5.92
N ILE A 114 12.61 10.44 -6.92
CA ILE A 114 13.77 9.55 -6.82
C ILE A 114 15.04 10.14 -7.44
N SER A 115 15.10 11.47 -7.61
CA SER A 115 16.21 12.17 -8.27
C SER A 115 17.52 12.22 -7.47
N ASP A 116 17.44 12.04 -6.16
CA ASP A 116 18.59 12.25 -5.28
C ASP A 116 18.68 11.11 -4.26
N ARG A 117 19.56 10.14 -4.51
CA ARG A 117 19.84 9.04 -3.59
C ARG A 117 20.93 9.36 -2.55
N THR A 118 21.54 10.56 -2.58
CA THR A 118 22.52 10.99 -1.58
C THR A 118 21.86 11.45 -0.28
N LYS A 119 20.58 11.78 -0.33
CA LYS A 119 19.72 11.97 0.85
C LYS A 119 19.37 10.61 1.46
N PRO A 120 18.91 10.56 2.70
CA PRO A 120 18.70 9.28 3.40
C PRO A 120 18.05 8.28 2.43
N ASN A 121 18.60 7.07 2.36
CA ASN A 121 18.23 6.01 1.41
C ASN A 121 16.73 5.64 1.43
N THR A 122 15.91 6.47 2.04
CA THR A 122 14.53 6.25 2.35
C THR A 122 13.74 7.53 2.15
N LEU A 123 12.78 7.49 1.22
CA LEU A 123 11.85 8.58 0.95
C LEU A 123 10.44 8.17 1.36
N THR A 124 9.73 9.06 2.03
CA THR A 124 8.32 8.86 2.31
C THR A 124 7.51 9.27 1.08
N LEU A 125 6.66 8.37 0.62
CA LEU A 125 5.62 8.71 -0.35
C LEU A 125 4.55 9.55 0.35
N THR A 126 4.32 10.75 -0.15
CA THR A 126 3.29 11.65 0.37
C THR A 126 1.99 11.48 -0.41
N ILE A 127 0.88 11.81 0.22
CA ILE A 127 -0.42 11.81 -0.46
C ILE A 127 -0.39 12.91 -1.54
N GLY A 128 -0.53 12.50 -2.79
CA GLY A 128 -0.68 13.39 -3.93
C GLY A 128 -2.12 13.88 -4.07
N THR A 129 -2.37 14.73 -5.03
CA THR A 129 -3.71 15.23 -5.31
C THR A 129 -4.57 14.16 -5.99
N THR A 130 -5.37 13.52 -5.24
CA THR A 130 -6.65 12.87 -5.48
C THR A 130 -7.06 12.48 -6.89
N ALA A 131 -6.77 11.27 -7.26
CA ALA A 131 -7.74 10.51 -8.02
C ALA A 131 -8.40 9.51 -7.07
N GLY A 132 -9.69 9.36 -7.16
CA GLY A 132 -10.39 8.34 -6.41
C GLY A 132 -9.91 6.97 -6.83
N MET A 133 -9.68 6.09 -5.86
CA MET A 133 -9.51 4.67 -6.14
C MET A 133 -10.85 4.12 -6.65
N VAL A 134 -10.79 3.22 -7.63
CA VAL A 134 -11.97 2.59 -8.22
C VAL A 134 -12.17 1.22 -7.57
N ALA A 135 -13.43 0.83 -7.35
CA ALA A 135 -13.76 -0.48 -6.82
C ALA A 135 -13.24 -1.60 -7.75
N GLY A 136 -12.64 -2.62 -7.16
CA GLY A 136 -12.06 -3.75 -7.90
C GLY A 136 -10.74 -3.43 -8.62
N ASP A 137 -10.14 -2.26 -8.37
CA ASP A 137 -8.89 -1.87 -9.02
C ASP A 137 -7.65 -2.33 -8.25
N SER A 138 -6.51 -2.33 -8.91
CA SER A 138 -5.21 -2.70 -8.37
C SER A 138 -4.33 -1.47 -8.15
N LEU A 139 -3.28 -1.58 -7.33
CA LEU A 139 -2.25 -0.56 -7.18
C LEU A 139 -1.01 -0.91 -7.97
N SER A 140 -0.49 0.04 -8.72
CA SER A 140 0.80 -0.06 -9.39
C SER A 140 1.74 1.10 -9.03
N VAL A 141 3.04 0.82 -9.13
CA VAL A 141 4.10 1.83 -9.15
C VAL A 141 4.35 2.23 -10.58
N ARG A 142 4.50 3.53 -10.84
CA ARG A 142 4.89 4.10 -12.13
C ARG A 142 5.66 5.40 -11.95
N VAL A 143 6.21 5.93 -13.02
CA VAL A 143 6.75 7.30 -13.09
C VAL A 143 5.76 8.18 -13.87
N LYS A 144 5.60 9.43 -13.44
CA LYS A 144 4.51 10.33 -13.84
C LYS A 144 4.54 10.73 -15.33
N THR A 145 5.65 11.24 -15.83
CA THR A 145 5.69 11.98 -17.10
C THR A 145 6.56 11.34 -18.19
N GLY A 146 7.19 10.24 -17.96
CA GLY A 146 8.09 9.56 -18.89
C GLY A 146 9.09 8.70 -18.15
N ASN A 147 9.85 7.91 -18.88
CA ASN A 147 10.85 7.08 -18.25
C ASN A 147 12.05 7.92 -17.74
N PRO A 148 12.62 7.58 -16.57
CA PRO A 148 13.92 8.13 -16.16
C PRO A 148 15.01 7.81 -17.18
N THR A 149 16.01 8.68 -17.30
CA THR A 149 17.05 8.53 -18.34
C THR A 149 18.33 7.89 -17.84
N THR A 150 18.60 7.95 -16.54
CA THR A 150 19.79 7.37 -15.92
C THR A 150 19.42 6.74 -14.58
N GLY A 151 20.40 6.17 -13.91
CA GLY A 151 20.25 5.56 -12.61
C GLY A 151 20.51 4.06 -12.64
N ASN A 152 21.09 3.54 -11.57
CA ASN A 152 21.45 2.13 -11.49
C ASN A 152 21.20 1.50 -10.11
N SER A 153 20.45 2.19 -9.25
CA SER A 153 20.06 1.68 -7.94
C SER A 153 18.89 0.69 -8.08
N THR A 154 18.79 -0.24 -7.15
CA THR A 154 17.55 -0.99 -6.92
C THR A 154 16.64 -0.12 -6.06
N VAL A 155 15.35 -0.10 -6.40
CA VAL A 155 14.34 0.68 -5.70
C VAL A 155 13.31 -0.26 -5.09
N LYS A 156 13.16 -0.21 -3.76
CA LYS A 156 12.13 -0.97 -3.06
C LYS A 156 11.02 -0.01 -2.65
N VAL A 157 9.79 -0.34 -3.03
CA VAL A 157 8.60 0.43 -2.70
C VAL A 157 7.73 -0.39 -1.76
N THR A 158 7.44 0.17 -0.59
CA THR A 158 6.52 -0.42 0.40
C THR A 158 5.31 0.49 0.55
N VAL A 159 4.11 -0.08 0.50
CA VAL A 159 2.84 0.64 0.63
C VAL A 159 2.03 0.05 1.77
N TRP A 160 1.51 0.89 2.65
CA TRP A 160 0.51 0.56 3.66
C TRP A 160 -0.85 0.98 3.17
N TYR A 161 -1.80 0.06 3.21
CA TYR A 161 -3.14 0.26 2.68
C TYR A 161 -4.18 -0.52 3.51
N TYR A 162 -5.43 -0.20 3.30
CA TYR A 162 -6.55 -1.03 3.75
C TYR A 162 -7.54 -1.25 2.60
N ILE A 163 -8.36 -2.30 2.72
CA ILE A 163 -9.43 -2.60 1.77
C ILE A 163 -10.74 -2.18 2.42
N PHE A 164 -11.53 -1.40 1.70
CA PHE A 164 -12.79 -0.86 2.15
C PHE A 164 -13.94 -1.35 1.26
N SER A 165 -15.04 -1.81 1.85
CA SER A 165 -16.25 -2.18 1.11
C SER A 165 -17.08 -0.94 0.76
N VAL A 166 -17.54 -0.83 -0.48
CA VAL A 166 -18.32 0.29 -1.03
C VAL A 166 -19.68 -0.18 -1.52
#